data_fe88a76362a5b99d8a40dcdc78bc49e7
#
_entry.id   fe88a76362a5b99d8a40dcdc78bc49e7
#
_cell.length_a   1.000
_cell.length_b   1.000
_cell.length_c   1.000
_cell.angle_alpha   90.00
_cell.angle_beta   90.00
_cell.angle_gamma   90.00
#
_symmetry.space_group_name_H-M   'P 1'
#
loop_
_entity.id
_entity.type
_entity.pdbx_description
1 polymer ?
#
loop_
_entity_poly.entity_id
_entity_poly.type
_entity_poly.pdbx_seq_one_letter_code
_entity_poly.pdbx_strand_id
1 'polypeptide(L)'
;MSFWTENTTEPKRNFRWRVTMSNLAQYGVDSAAVWWAKTVDTPSYTVTDVTHSFFDNEYKFPGRVQWQDVNMTLVDPISPNAVQLTNQIILKSGYSIKGSQEFNANPTSITKVGANAAFGTVVIDIFSGAGDVVESWTMYNPFITSVKFSQLDYSNDDMRTIDLTWKYDWAGCESPLSNNGDRSQFPRPGQN
;
A
#
# COMPACT_ATOMS: atom_id res chain seq x y z
N MET A 1 -30.08 -10.54 -19.72
CA MET A 1 -29.15 -11.70 -19.75
C MET A 1 -28.49 -11.77 -18.39
N SER A 2 -28.32 -12.94 -17.83
CA SER A 2 -27.68 -13.10 -16.53
C SER A 2 -26.16 -13.12 -16.74
N PHE A 3 -25.42 -12.33 -15.97
CA PHE A 3 -23.95 -12.26 -15.94
C PHE A 3 -23.26 -13.65 -15.90
N TRP A 4 -23.91 -14.64 -15.27
CA TRP A 4 -23.41 -16.00 -15.10
C TRP A 4 -23.54 -16.90 -16.34
N THR A 5 -24.27 -16.47 -17.37
CA THR A 5 -24.52 -17.25 -18.59
C THR A 5 -23.62 -16.88 -19.76
N GLU A 6 -22.79 -15.82 -19.63
CA GLU A 6 -21.85 -15.39 -20.66
C GLU A 6 -20.46 -15.99 -20.40
N ASN A 7 -20.01 -16.88 -21.30
CA ASN A 7 -18.68 -17.49 -21.22
C ASN A 7 -17.51 -16.49 -21.41
N THR A 8 -17.81 -15.24 -21.78
CA THR A 8 -16.82 -14.24 -22.14
C THR A 8 -16.47 -13.30 -20.96
N THR A 9 -17.28 -13.29 -19.89
CA THR A 9 -17.08 -12.38 -18.75
C THR A 9 -16.57 -13.16 -17.55
N GLU A 10 -15.26 -13.07 -17.26
CA GLU A 10 -14.66 -13.62 -16.06
C GLU A 10 -14.53 -12.53 -14.98
N PRO A 11 -15.09 -12.72 -13.77
CA PRO A 11 -14.92 -11.77 -12.68
C PRO A 11 -13.50 -11.82 -12.11
N LYS A 12 -12.99 -10.68 -11.67
CA LYS A 12 -11.74 -10.61 -10.92
C LYS A 12 -11.87 -11.42 -9.62
N ARG A 13 -10.80 -12.11 -9.24
CA ARG A 13 -10.75 -12.96 -8.05
C ARG A 13 -9.85 -12.35 -6.98
N ASN A 14 -10.32 -12.29 -5.74
CA ASN A 14 -9.61 -11.68 -4.60
C ASN A 14 -8.31 -12.39 -4.20
N PHE A 15 -8.02 -13.58 -4.70
CA PHE A 15 -6.81 -14.34 -4.39
C PHE A 15 -5.72 -14.22 -5.47
N ARG A 16 -5.95 -13.49 -6.56
CA ARG A 16 -5.01 -13.34 -7.67
C ARG A 16 -4.38 -11.94 -7.64
N TRP A 17 -3.46 -11.73 -6.72
CA TRP A 17 -2.79 -10.45 -6.56
C TRP A 17 -1.33 -10.60 -6.12
N ARG A 18 -0.57 -9.54 -6.26
CA ARG A 18 0.81 -9.43 -5.79
C ARG A 18 1.08 -8.01 -5.34
N VAL A 19 1.83 -7.87 -4.24
CA VAL A 19 2.38 -6.59 -3.80
C VAL A 19 3.85 -6.54 -4.16
N THR A 20 4.28 -5.42 -4.72
CA THR A 20 5.67 -5.15 -5.06
C THR A 20 6.11 -3.85 -4.39
N MET A 21 7.25 -3.87 -3.71
CA MET A 21 7.87 -2.69 -3.10
C MET A 21 9.24 -2.46 -3.75
N SER A 22 9.45 -1.29 -4.35
CA SER A 22 10.62 -1.05 -5.21
C SER A 22 11.96 -1.09 -4.47
N ASN A 23 11.99 -0.76 -3.17
CA ASN A 23 13.23 -0.58 -2.42
C ASN A 23 13.60 -1.76 -1.49
N LEU A 24 12.96 -2.94 -1.64
CA LEU A 24 13.27 -4.11 -0.78
C LEU A 24 14.70 -4.64 -0.97
N ALA A 25 15.26 -4.53 -2.16
CA ALA A 25 16.61 -5.00 -2.46
C ALA A 25 17.70 -4.37 -1.56
N GLN A 26 17.51 -3.12 -1.13
CA GLN A 26 18.44 -2.45 -0.22
C GLN A 26 18.50 -3.06 1.20
N TYR A 27 17.55 -3.94 1.53
CA TYR A 27 17.47 -4.64 2.82
C TYR A 27 17.85 -6.12 2.71
N GLY A 28 18.44 -6.52 1.57
CA GLY A 28 18.87 -7.91 1.34
C GLY A 28 17.73 -8.85 0.93
N VAL A 29 16.62 -8.31 0.46
CA VAL A 29 15.51 -9.09 -0.12
C VAL A 29 15.65 -9.08 -1.64
N ASP A 30 15.99 -10.22 -2.23
CA ASP A 30 16.29 -10.34 -3.67
C ASP A 30 15.09 -10.07 -4.58
N SER A 31 13.87 -10.18 -4.05
CA SER A 31 12.65 -9.94 -4.80
C SER A 31 11.90 -8.72 -4.29
N ALA A 32 11.55 -7.81 -5.19
CA ALA A 32 10.66 -6.69 -4.88
C ALA A 32 9.24 -7.17 -4.54
N ALA A 33 8.86 -8.39 -4.92
CA ALA A 33 7.55 -8.97 -4.63
C ALA A 33 7.48 -9.51 -3.21
N VAL A 34 6.47 -9.07 -2.47
CA VAL A 34 6.20 -9.47 -1.09
C VAL A 34 5.30 -10.71 -1.08
N TRP A 35 5.89 -11.89 -1.30
CA TRP A 35 5.15 -13.17 -1.39
C TRP A 35 4.54 -13.62 -0.06
N TRP A 36 5.07 -13.13 1.07
CA TRP A 36 4.55 -13.41 2.42
C TRP A 36 3.41 -12.49 2.86
N ALA A 37 2.92 -11.62 1.97
CA ALA A 37 1.72 -10.84 2.22
C ALA A 37 0.49 -11.76 2.25
N LYS A 38 -0.27 -11.74 3.36
CA LYS A 38 -1.48 -12.54 3.56
C LYS A 38 -2.72 -11.80 3.08
N THR A 39 -2.81 -10.52 3.41
CA THR A 39 -3.90 -9.63 3.00
C THR A 39 -3.36 -8.25 2.70
N VAL A 40 -4.02 -7.53 1.80
CA VAL A 40 -3.75 -6.12 1.51
C VAL A 40 -5.05 -5.44 1.10
N ASP A 41 -5.26 -4.22 1.60
CA ASP A 41 -6.34 -3.38 1.14
C ASP A 41 -5.94 -2.72 -0.19
N THR A 42 -6.88 -2.63 -1.13
CA THR A 42 -6.68 -1.80 -2.33
C THR A 42 -6.85 -0.32 -1.95
N PRO A 43 -6.09 0.60 -2.60
CA PRO A 43 -6.24 2.03 -2.38
C PRO A 43 -7.68 2.49 -2.57
N SER A 44 -8.16 3.31 -1.64
CA SER A 44 -9.51 3.86 -1.69
C SER A 44 -9.50 5.34 -1.32
N TYR A 45 -10.53 6.06 -1.74
CA TYR A 45 -10.65 7.47 -1.45
C TYR A 45 -12.10 7.85 -1.13
N THR A 46 -12.26 8.95 -0.40
CA THR A 46 -13.53 9.60 -0.15
C THR A 46 -13.50 11.01 -0.72
N VAL A 47 -14.65 11.50 -1.15
CA VAL A 47 -14.83 12.89 -1.54
C VAL A 47 -15.61 13.58 -0.44
N THR A 48 -15.03 14.62 0.16
CA THR A 48 -15.75 15.45 1.14
C THR A 48 -16.84 16.24 0.45
N ASP A 49 -17.88 16.60 1.18
CA ASP A 49 -18.93 17.49 0.69
C ASP A 49 -19.07 18.72 1.58
N VAL A 50 -19.57 19.80 0.98
CA VAL A 50 -19.97 21.02 1.68
C VAL A 50 -21.43 21.26 1.42
N THR A 51 -22.21 21.39 2.49
CA THR A 51 -23.63 21.67 2.42
C THR A 51 -23.88 23.18 2.55
N HIS A 52 -24.66 23.72 1.63
CA HIS A 52 -25.18 25.08 1.70
C HIS A 52 -26.69 25.04 1.84
N SER A 53 -27.18 25.62 2.92
CA SER A 53 -28.62 25.67 3.20
C SER A 53 -29.19 27.02 2.73
N PHE A 54 -30.29 26.96 1.97
CA PHE A 54 -31.03 28.13 1.55
C PHE A 54 -32.53 27.90 1.76
N PHE A 55 -33.14 28.62 2.69
CA PHE A 55 -34.48 28.34 3.23
C PHE A 55 -34.60 26.91 3.74
N ASP A 56 -35.62 26.16 3.30
CA ASP A 56 -35.87 24.78 3.68
C ASP A 56 -35.13 23.76 2.77
N ASN A 57 -34.21 24.21 1.90
CA ASN A 57 -33.51 23.36 0.97
C ASN A 57 -32.00 23.30 1.28
N GLU A 58 -31.44 22.13 1.13
CA GLU A 58 -29.99 21.88 1.25
C GLU A 58 -29.36 21.54 -0.11
N TYR A 59 -28.29 22.22 -0.45
CA TYR A 59 -27.51 22.01 -1.66
C TYR A 59 -26.13 21.46 -1.28
N LYS A 60 -25.73 20.33 -1.87
CA LYS A 60 -24.46 19.67 -1.61
C LYS A 60 -23.46 19.92 -2.74
N PHE A 61 -22.27 20.34 -2.38
CA PHE A 61 -21.17 20.59 -3.31
C PHE A 61 -20.03 19.62 -3.00
N PRO A 62 -19.45 18.96 -4.04
CA PRO A 62 -18.30 18.07 -3.84
C PRO A 62 -17.09 18.90 -3.40
N GLY A 63 -16.37 18.38 -2.42
CA GLY A 63 -15.16 18.98 -1.87
C GLY A 63 -13.89 18.29 -2.36
N ARG A 64 -12.95 18.01 -1.44
CA ARG A 64 -11.64 17.43 -1.75
C ARG A 64 -11.65 15.92 -1.70
N VAL A 65 -10.83 15.30 -2.54
CA VAL A 65 -10.52 13.87 -2.46
C VAL A 65 -9.57 13.63 -1.30
N GLN A 66 -9.88 12.65 -0.47
CA GLN A 66 -9.04 12.18 0.64
C GLN A 66 -8.79 10.69 0.47
N TRP A 67 -7.51 10.33 0.32
CA TRP A 67 -7.07 8.96 0.26
C TRP A 67 -7.11 8.31 1.64
N GLN A 68 -7.56 7.05 1.68
CA GLN A 68 -7.68 6.28 2.91
C GLN A 68 -6.39 5.49 3.17
N ASP A 69 -6.14 5.16 4.43
CA ASP A 69 -5.02 4.34 4.83
C ASP A 69 -5.15 2.93 4.22
N VAL A 70 -4.00 2.31 3.91
CA VAL A 70 -3.93 0.93 3.43
C VAL A 70 -3.38 0.06 4.54
N ASN A 71 -4.08 -1.04 4.83
CA ASN A 71 -3.64 -2.06 5.77
C ASN A 71 -3.13 -3.27 5.01
N MET A 72 -2.06 -3.87 5.51
CA MET A 72 -1.50 -5.10 5.00
C MET A 72 -1.09 -6.01 6.16
N THR A 73 -1.49 -7.27 6.09
CA THR A 73 -1.02 -8.30 7.01
C THR A 73 0.05 -9.15 6.32
N LEU A 74 1.19 -9.25 6.95
CA LEU A 74 2.30 -10.10 6.53
C LEU A 74 2.36 -11.35 7.42
N VAL A 75 2.71 -12.48 6.84
CA VAL A 75 3.23 -13.61 7.60
C VAL A 75 4.70 -13.33 7.91
N ASP A 76 5.17 -13.63 9.10
CA ASP A 76 6.55 -13.42 9.53
C ASP A 76 7.41 -14.67 9.26
N PRO A 77 8.09 -14.77 8.10
CA PRO A 77 8.94 -15.91 7.81
C PRO A 77 10.27 -15.82 8.59
N ILE A 78 10.93 -16.96 8.80
CA ILE A 78 12.25 -17.00 9.42
C ILE A 78 13.28 -16.29 8.52
N SER A 79 13.15 -16.45 7.19
CA SER A 79 14.00 -15.78 6.19
C SER A 79 13.17 -15.48 4.93
N PRO A 80 13.14 -14.22 4.48
CA PRO A 80 13.68 -13.01 5.11
C PRO A 80 12.88 -12.64 6.36
N ASN A 81 13.54 -12.16 7.42
CA ASN A 81 12.88 -11.77 8.67
C ASN A 81 12.09 -10.47 8.48
N ALA A 82 10.76 -10.58 8.48
CA ALA A 82 9.87 -9.44 8.22
C ALA A 82 9.89 -8.39 9.35
N VAL A 83 10.10 -8.80 10.60
CA VAL A 83 10.27 -7.89 11.74
C VAL A 83 11.53 -7.03 11.56
N GLN A 84 12.65 -7.68 11.20
CA GLN A 84 13.91 -6.98 10.97
C GLN A 84 13.80 -6.01 9.79
N LEU A 85 13.18 -6.43 8.70
CA LEU A 85 12.93 -5.60 7.53
C LEU A 85 12.13 -4.34 7.88
N THR A 86 11.02 -4.51 8.62
CA THR A 86 10.17 -3.40 9.04
C THR A 86 10.93 -2.42 9.93
N ASN A 87 11.72 -2.91 10.88
CA ASN A 87 12.55 -2.08 11.75
C ASN A 87 13.62 -1.31 10.93
N GLN A 88 14.25 -1.94 9.95
CA GLN A 88 15.23 -1.29 9.08
C GLN A 88 14.59 -0.18 8.23
N ILE A 89 13.37 -0.38 7.73
CA ILE A 89 12.62 0.66 7.00
C ILE A 89 12.40 1.88 7.89
N ILE A 90 11.99 1.69 9.14
CA ILE A 90 11.76 2.79 10.09
C ILE A 90 13.06 3.51 10.43
N LEU A 91 14.13 2.78 10.71
CA LEU A 91 15.45 3.37 11.00
C LEU A 91 15.96 4.20 9.80
N LYS A 92 15.83 3.64 8.59
CA LYS A 92 16.26 4.33 7.37
C LYS A 92 15.40 5.53 7.00
N SER A 93 14.14 5.56 7.47
CA SER A 93 13.26 6.74 7.37
C SER A 93 13.72 7.93 8.22
N GLY A 94 14.69 7.72 9.10
CA GLY A 94 15.31 8.75 9.94
C GLY A 94 15.04 8.60 11.44
N TYR A 95 14.36 7.53 11.87
CA TYR A 95 14.18 7.26 13.31
C TYR A 95 15.49 6.80 13.94
N SER A 96 15.91 7.46 15.00
CA SER A 96 17.09 7.06 15.80
C SER A 96 16.65 6.47 17.13
N ILE A 97 17.19 5.30 17.49
CA ILE A 97 16.90 4.67 18.78
C ILE A 97 17.64 5.41 19.90
N LYS A 98 16.92 5.82 20.95
CA LYS A 98 17.52 6.44 22.13
C LYS A 98 18.62 5.54 22.71
N GLY A 99 19.80 6.13 23.00
CA GLY A 99 20.93 5.40 23.54
C GLY A 99 21.86 4.76 22.50
N SER A 100 21.52 4.80 21.21
CA SER A 100 22.48 4.44 20.14
C SER A 100 23.56 5.50 20.01
N GLN A 101 24.74 5.10 19.49
CA GLN A 101 25.81 6.05 19.22
C GLN A 101 25.37 7.14 18.21
N GLU A 102 24.57 6.76 17.22
CA GLU A 102 24.02 7.69 16.22
C GLU A 102 23.12 8.73 16.84
N PHE A 103 22.21 8.34 17.76
CA PHE A 103 21.34 9.27 18.49
C PHE A 103 22.13 10.28 19.34
N ASN A 104 23.19 9.81 20.01
CA ASN A 104 24.02 10.66 20.87
C ASN A 104 24.86 11.65 20.05
N ALA A 105 25.33 11.24 18.86
CA ALA A 105 26.12 12.09 17.98
C ALA A 105 25.27 13.11 17.23
N ASN A 106 24.14 12.68 16.68
CA ASN A 106 23.26 13.53 15.86
C ASN A 106 21.82 12.98 15.85
N PRO A 107 20.94 13.44 16.76
CA PRO A 107 19.57 12.95 16.82
C PRO A 107 18.82 13.31 15.52
N THR A 108 18.37 12.28 14.81
CA THR A 108 17.58 12.42 13.59
C THR A 108 16.11 12.14 13.87
N SER A 109 15.23 12.59 12.98
CA SER A 109 13.80 12.32 13.02
C SER A 109 13.31 11.84 11.65
N ILE A 110 12.16 11.19 11.63
CA ILE A 110 11.53 10.74 10.39
C ILE A 110 11.19 11.96 9.53
N THR A 111 11.63 11.93 8.27
CA THR A 111 11.32 12.95 7.27
C THR A 111 10.57 12.31 6.10
N LYS A 112 9.78 13.10 5.36
CA LYS A 112 9.08 12.60 4.17
C LYS A 112 10.05 12.08 3.11
N VAL A 113 11.17 12.76 2.91
CA VAL A 113 12.23 12.34 1.97
C VAL A 113 12.86 11.03 2.41
N GLY A 114 13.21 10.89 3.71
CA GLY A 114 13.76 9.67 4.29
C GLY A 114 12.79 8.51 4.20
N ALA A 115 11.52 8.74 4.54
CA ALA A 115 10.48 7.71 4.46
C ALA A 115 10.27 7.21 3.03
N ASN A 116 10.20 8.12 2.05
CA ASN A 116 10.09 7.74 0.64
C ASN A 116 11.33 7.00 0.13
N ALA A 117 12.52 7.43 0.50
CA ALA A 117 13.76 6.73 0.16
C ALA A 117 13.85 5.33 0.79
N ALA A 118 13.32 5.16 2.00
CA ALA A 118 13.30 3.89 2.70
C ALA A 118 12.27 2.90 2.14
N PHE A 119 11.06 3.35 1.84
CA PHE A 119 9.94 2.50 1.43
C PHE A 119 9.86 2.33 -0.09
N GLY A 120 10.12 3.41 -0.84
CA GLY A 120 9.99 3.45 -2.29
C GLY A 120 8.55 3.52 -2.76
N THR A 121 8.29 2.97 -3.96
CA THR A 121 6.96 2.88 -4.56
C THR A 121 6.35 1.52 -4.23
N VAL A 122 5.07 1.51 -3.88
CA VAL A 122 4.32 0.26 -3.67
C VAL A 122 3.34 0.08 -4.80
N VAL A 123 3.36 -1.11 -5.40
CA VAL A 123 2.47 -1.50 -6.49
C VAL A 123 1.69 -2.75 -6.09
N ILE A 124 0.38 -2.73 -6.32
CA ILE A 124 -0.51 -3.88 -6.14
C ILE A 124 -1.03 -4.28 -7.51
N ASP A 125 -0.62 -5.45 -7.99
CA ASP A 125 -1.07 -6.03 -9.25
C ASP A 125 -2.18 -7.04 -8.99
N ILE A 126 -3.24 -6.98 -9.79
CA ILE A 126 -4.33 -7.97 -9.84
C ILE A 126 -4.24 -8.72 -11.15
N PHE A 127 -4.32 -10.05 -11.08
CA PHE A 127 -4.11 -10.92 -12.24
C PHE A 127 -5.39 -11.56 -12.77
N SER A 128 -5.40 -11.81 -14.08
CA SER A 128 -6.38 -12.66 -14.77
C SER A 128 -6.15 -14.16 -14.43
N GLY A 129 -7.05 -15.01 -14.95
CA GLY A 129 -6.86 -16.47 -14.90
C GLY A 129 -5.65 -16.97 -15.69
N ALA A 130 -5.20 -16.23 -16.68
CA ALA A 130 -4.03 -16.54 -17.51
C ALA A 130 -2.71 -16.03 -16.91
N GLY A 131 -2.76 -15.23 -15.85
CA GLY A 131 -1.56 -14.65 -15.20
C GLY A 131 -1.19 -13.25 -15.73
N ASP A 132 -2.02 -12.66 -16.60
CA ASP A 132 -1.80 -11.31 -17.10
C ASP A 132 -2.26 -10.28 -16.06
N VAL A 133 -1.56 -9.16 -15.98
CA VAL A 133 -1.97 -8.04 -15.10
C VAL A 133 -3.21 -7.37 -15.69
N VAL A 134 -4.30 -7.41 -14.95
CA VAL A 134 -5.59 -6.79 -15.33
C VAL A 134 -5.69 -5.38 -14.78
N GLU A 135 -5.15 -5.17 -13.59
CA GLU A 135 -5.23 -3.91 -12.87
C GLU A 135 -3.98 -3.74 -12.02
N SER A 136 -3.41 -2.55 -12.05
CA SER A 136 -2.21 -2.22 -11.28
C SER A 136 -2.45 -0.91 -10.53
N TRP A 137 -2.34 -0.96 -9.20
CA TRP A 137 -2.43 0.19 -8.32
C TRP A 137 -1.04 0.61 -7.88
N THR A 138 -0.65 1.83 -8.22
CA THR A 138 0.63 2.41 -7.80
C THR A 138 0.40 3.48 -6.75
N MET A 139 0.99 3.29 -5.56
CA MET A 139 0.95 4.26 -4.46
C MET A 139 2.21 5.11 -4.46
N TYR A 140 2.04 6.43 -4.34
CA TYR A 140 3.12 7.41 -4.38
C TYR A 140 3.41 7.98 -2.99
N ASN A 141 4.70 8.06 -2.67
CA ASN A 141 5.22 8.53 -1.39
C ASN A 141 4.62 7.80 -0.18
N PRO A 142 4.56 6.45 -0.18
CA PRO A 142 4.04 5.71 0.94
C PRO A 142 5.00 5.79 2.14
N PHE A 143 4.44 5.78 3.35
CA PHE A 143 5.18 5.67 4.60
C PHE A 143 4.38 4.92 5.64
N ILE A 144 5.08 4.19 6.50
CA ILE A 144 4.47 3.38 7.55
C ILE A 144 4.00 4.31 8.69
N THR A 145 2.74 4.14 9.11
CA THR A 145 2.15 4.86 10.24
C THR A 145 1.95 3.97 11.45
N SER A 146 1.75 2.67 11.24
CA SER A 146 1.59 1.70 12.32
C SER A 146 2.20 0.36 11.95
N VAL A 147 2.83 -0.26 12.94
CA VAL A 147 3.31 -1.64 12.91
C VAL A 147 2.81 -2.34 14.15
N LYS A 148 2.10 -3.43 13.97
CA LYS A 148 1.61 -4.23 15.08
C LYS A 148 2.05 -5.67 14.89
N PHE A 149 2.74 -6.21 15.88
CA PHE A 149 3.14 -7.62 15.91
C PHE A 149 2.06 -8.46 16.60
N SER A 150 1.80 -9.65 16.07
CA SER A 150 0.85 -10.58 16.68
C SER A 150 1.28 -10.97 18.10
N GLN A 151 0.30 -11.29 18.94
CA GLN A 151 0.54 -11.83 20.27
C GLN A 151 1.18 -13.21 20.19
N LEU A 152 2.06 -13.54 21.13
CA LEU A 152 2.63 -14.87 21.28
C LEU A 152 1.85 -15.62 22.35
N ASP A 153 1.39 -16.84 22.02
CA ASP A 153 0.63 -17.70 22.91
C ASP A 153 1.05 -19.15 22.69
N TYR A 154 1.42 -19.85 23.78
CA TYR A 154 1.85 -21.25 23.73
C TYR A 154 0.72 -22.23 23.37
N SER A 155 -0.53 -21.82 23.50
CA SER A 155 -1.71 -22.63 23.17
C SER A 155 -2.17 -22.50 21.73
N ASN A 156 -1.55 -21.58 20.95
CA ASN A 156 -1.92 -21.27 19.56
C ASN A 156 -0.79 -21.65 18.60
N ASP A 157 -1.10 -22.46 17.59
CA ASP A 157 -0.18 -22.92 16.53
C ASP A 157 -0.28 -22.10 15.23
N ASP A 158 -1.03 -20.97 15.23
CA ASP A 158 -1.15 -20.08 14.09
C ASP A 158 0.20 -19.46 13.70
N MET A 159 0.35 -19.16 12.41
CA MET A 159 1.51 -18.42 11.91
C MET A 159 1.55 -17.01 12.52
N ARG A 160 2.74 -16.61 12.94
CA ARG A 160 2.99 -15.24 13.39
C ARG A 160 2.73 -14.24 12.26
N THR A 161 2.02 -13.16 12.57
CA THR A 161 1.69 -12.11 11.60
C THR A 161 2.17 -10.73 12.06
N ILE A 162 2.33 -9.84 11.10
CA ILE A 162 2.65 -8.43 11.30
C ILE A 162 1.61 -7.62 10.54
N ASP A 163 0.89 -6.75 11.24
CA ASP A 163 -0.04 -5.83 10.62
C ASP A 163 0.65 -4.48 10.39
N LEU A 164 0.67 -4.04 9.16
CA LEU A 164 1.20 -2.77 8.72
C LEU A 164 0.08 -1.87 8.27
N THR A 165 0.13 -0.60 8.71
CA THR A 165 -0.71 0.46 8.15
C THR A 165 0.20 1.51 7.54
N TRP A 166 -0.09 1.92 6.33
CA TRP A 166 0.63 3.01 5.68
C TRP A 166 -0.29 4.06 5.08
N LYS A 167 0.25 5.26 4.98
CA LYS A 167 -0.34 6.39 4.28
C LYS A 167 0.47 6.70 3.04
N TYR A 168 -0.16 7.35 2.09
CA TYR A 168 0.43 7.78 0.83
C TYR A 168 -0.23 9.08 0.38
N ASP A 169 0.39 9.80 -0.54
CA ASP A 169 -0.14 11.08 -1.02
C ASP A 169 -1.32 10.87 -1.99
N TRP A 170 -1.16 9.93 -2.95
CA TRP A 170 -2.19 9.54 -3.92
C TRP A 170 -1.86 8.17 -4.50
N ALA A 171 -2.84 7.57 -5.18
CA ALA A 171 -2.62 6.34 -5.93
C ALA A 171 -3.11 6.50 -7.38
N GLY A 172 -2.43 5.84 -8.30
CA GLY A 172 -2.85 5.67 -9.69
C GLY A 172 -3.34 4.25 -9.92
N CYS A 173 -4.37 4.10 -10.74
CA CYS A 173 -4.84 2.80 -11.21
C CYS A 173 -4.63 2.71 -12.71
N GLU A 174 -3.95 1.66 -13.16
CA GLU A 174 -3.75 1.35 -14.57
C GLU A 174 -4.40 0.01 -14.90
N SER A 175 -5.05 -0.08 -16.06
CA SER A 175 -5.62 -1.31 -16.58
C SER A 175 -4.95 -1.69 -17.90
N PRO A 176 -3.86 -2.48 -17.88
CA PRO A 176 -3.06 -2.80 -19.07
C PRO A 176 -3.84 -3.55 -20.16
N LEU A 177 -4.91 -4.27 -19.77
CA LEU A 177 -5.76 -5.00 -20.74
C LEU A 177 -6.85 -4.13 -21.40
N SER A 178 -7.02 -2.88 -20.96
CA SER A 178 -7.90 -1.93 -21.63
C SER A 178 -7.21 -1.45 -22.91
N ASN A 179 -7.62 -1.98 -24.05
CA ASN A 179 -7.07 -1.69 -25.40
C ASN A 179 -7.23 -0.23 -25.86
N ASN A 180 -7.61 0.70 -25.02
CA ASN A 180 -7.90 2.09 -25.39
C ASN A 180 -6.81 3.10 -24.98
N GLY A 181 -5.60 2.68 -24.75
CA GLY A 181 -4.47 3.62 -24.60
C GLY A 181 -4.59 4.64 -23.44
N ASP A 182 -5.55 4.45 -22.57
CA ASP A 182 -5.82 5.35 -21.44
C ASP A 182 -4.80 5.07 -20.32
N ARG A 183 -3.69 5.78 -20.42
CA ARG A 183 -2.64 5.77 -19.40
C ARG A 183 -3.15 6.56 -18.20
N SER A 184 -3.18 5.90 -17.05
CA SER A 184 -3.49 6.41 -15.71
C SER A 184 -4.54 7.53 -15.69
N GLN A 185 -5.72 7.24 -15.19
CA GLN A 185 -6.80 8.22 -15.02
C GLN A 185 -6.46 9.35 -14.04
N PHE A 186 -5.31 9.27 -13.39
CA PHE A 186 -4.81 10.32 -12.51
C PHE A 186 -3.47 10.86 -13.04
N PRO A 187 -3.46 12.06 -13.65
CA PRO A 187 -2.23 12.67 -14.14
C PRO A 187 -1.25 12.93 -12.99
N ARG A 188 0.03 12.62 -13.23
CA ARG A 188 1.10 12.95 -12.27
C ARG A 188 1.22 14.46 -12.13
N PRO A 189 1.28 15.04 -10.91
CA PRO A 189 1.56 16.45 -10.74
C PRO A 189 2.93 16.77 -11.35
N GLY A 190 2.98 17.70 -12.31
CA GLY A 190 4.21 18.21 -12.91
C GLY A 190 4.57 17.71 -14.31
N GLN A 191 3.70 17.01 -15.01
CA GLN A 191 3.83 16.75 -16.45
C GLN A 191 2.78 17.59 -17.21
N ASN A 192 3.15 18.82 -17.55
CA ASN A 192 2.56 19.59 -18.63
C ASN A 192 3.57 19.64 -19.77
#